data_7e0c134fc62325996e98d1f90f789711
#
_entry.id   7e0c134fc62325996e98d1f90f789711
#
_cell.length_a   1.000
_cell.length_b   1.000
_cell.length_c   1.000
_cell.angle_alpha   90.00
_cell.angle_beta   90.00
_cell.angle_gamma   90.00
#
_symmetry.space_group_name_H-M   'P 1'
#
loop_
_entity.id
_entity.type
_entity.pdbx_description
1 polymer ?
#
loop_
_entity_poly.entity_id
_entity_poly.type
_entity_poly.pdbx_seq_one_letter_code
_entity_poly.pdbx_strand_id
1 'polypeptide(L)'
;MGAAESLSLRRYGASPGSHSHNHFQILLGLSGALDLEVAGHGVRVAPGGGCVISPGDRHDFESSRGSVCLVLDSAHPGWAQCASAQLTTALPTDALPLAHYLASALQQGRPLAQTHGPALLLEAWLAGSAPHTSLHRSTRQRTIDWPALQRWATLQWHRELNVADLAAQVHLSPSQFATRCREDQGMGAMAWLRGQRLAQARLLRGTGMAVAEVARRTGYRSPSALTAALRRAEDH
;
A
#
# COMPACT_ATOMS: atom_id res chain seq x y z
N MET A 1 28.44 -12.02 17.37
CA MET A 1 27.53 -11.17 18.15
C MET A 1 26.29 -10.98 17.28
N GLY A 2 25.17 -11.63 17.64
CA GLY A 2 23.92 -11.48 16.92
C GLY A 2 23.44 -10.03 17.01
N ALA A 3 22.90 -9.50 15.92
CA ALA A 3 22.23 -8.20 15.96
C ALA A 3 21.13 -8.27 17.01
N ALA A 4 21.14 -7.31 17.94
CA ALA A 4 20.20 -7.29 19.05
C ALA A 4 18.78 -7.12 18.47
N GLU A 5 17.87 -8.03 18.84
CA GLU A 5 16.46 -7.87 18.53
C GLU A 5 15.92 -6.63 19.25
N SER A 6 15.17 -5.82 18.56
CA SER A 6 14.61 -4.57 19.08
C SER A 6 13.09 -4.54 18.89
N LEU A 7 12.37 -4.51 20.00
CA LEU A 7 10.93 -4.37 20.01
C LEU A 7 10.54 -2.96 20.45
N SER A 8 9.77 -2.25 19.64
CA SER A 8 9.46 -0.84 19.86
C SER A 8 8.04 -0.47 19.41
N LEU A 9 7.49 0.59 20.01
CA LEU A 9 6.29 1.24 19.53
C LEU A 9 6.68 2.40 18.63
N ARG A 10 6.25 2.37 17.38
CA ARG A 10 6.50 3.45 16.41
C ARG A 10 5.21 4.15 16.04
N ARG A 11 5.28 5.47 15.97
CA ARG A 11 4.20 6.34 15.51
C ARG A 11 4.56 6.88 14.14
N TYR A 12 3.68 6.72 13.19
CA TYR A 12 3.84 7.21 11.83
C TYR A 12 2.87 8.34 11.58
N GLY A 13 3.32 9.37 10.88
CA GLY A 13 2.52 10.54 10.49
C GLY A 13 2.40 10.65 8.98
N ALA A 14 1.89 11.80 8.54
CA ALA A 14 1.66 12.09 7.12
C ALA A 14 2.95 12.33 6.31
N SER A 15 4.11 12.49 6.99
CA SER A 15 5.38 12.63 6.28
C SER A 15 5.82 11.27 5.71
N PRO A 16 6.01 11.15 4.38
CA PRO A 16 6.50 9.92 3.79
C PRO A 16 7.95 9.64 4.23
N GLY A 17 8.25 8.38 4.44
CA GLY A 17 9.60 7.90 4.72
C GLY A 17 10.00 6.79 3.76
N SER A 18 11.31 6.62 3.56
CA SER A 18 11.87 5.57 2.71
C SER A 18 13.21 5.12 3.25
N HIS A 19 13.38 3.81 3.42
CA HIS A 19 14.68 3.22 3.80
C HIS A 19 14.76 1.73 3.46
N SER A 20 15.94 1.15 3.69
CA SER A 20 16.18 -0.29 3.70
C SER A 20 17.07 -0.63 4.90
N HIS A 21 17.07 -1.86 5.33
CA HIS A 21 17.84 -2.35 6.46
C HIS A 21 18.33 -3.79 6.23
N ASN A 22 19.29 -4.25 7.03
CA ASN A 22 19.92 -5.58 6.90
C ASN A 22 19.32 -6.64 7.87
N HIS A 23 18.14 -6.40 8.38
CA HIS A 23 17.40 -7.28 9.30
C HIS A 23 15.95 -7.42 8.84
N PHE A 24 15.22 -8.37 9.38
CA PHE A 24 13.77 -8.42 9.21
C PHE A 24 13.11 -7.32 10.03
N GLN A 25 12.13 -6.64 9.44
CA GLN A 25 11.28 -5.73 10.18
C GLN A 25 9.83 -6.23 10.13
N ILE A 26 9.26 -6.45 11.29
CA ILE A 26 7.91 -6.97 11.46
C ILE A 26 7.05 -5.84 12.03
N LEU A 27 6.00 -5.49 11.30
CA LEU A 27 5.06 -4.46 11.70
C LEU A 27 3.72 -5.09 12.05
N LEU A 28 3.17 -4.71 13.21
CA LEU A 28 1.84 -5.12 13.65
C LEU A 28 1.02 -3.85 13.94
N GLY A 29 -0.07 -3.66 13.21
CA GLY A 29 -0.94 -2.50 13.35
C GLY A 29 -1.74 -2.53 14.66
N LEU A 30 -1.63 -1.46 15.45
CA LEU A 30 -2.36 -1.30 16.72
C LEU A 30 -3.46 -0.24 16.60
N SER A 31 -3.19 0.86 15.91
CA SER A 31 -4.19 1.90 15.66
C SER A 31 -3.87 2.69 14.38
N GLY A 32 -4.89 3.24 13.74
CA GLY A 32 -4.75 3.93 12.46
C GLY A 32 -4.42 2.96 11.33
N ALA A 33 -3.88 3.47 10.22
CA ALA A 33 -3.44 2.67 9.09
C ALA A 33 -2.13 3.20 8.53
N LEU A 34 -1.18 2.31 8.26
CA LEU A 34 0.09 2.59 7.63
C LEU A 34 0.05 2.01 6.21
N ASP A 35 0.23 2.85 5.22
CA ASP A 35 0.38 2.45 3.83
C ASP A 35 1.87 2.26 3.54
N LEU A 36 2.24 1.08 3.09
CA LEU A 36 3.60 0.66 2.77
C LEU A 36 3.71 0.30 1.29
N GLU A 37 4.87 0.58 0.72
CA GLU A 37 5.32 -0.07 -0.51
C GLU A 37 6.62 -0.81 -0.22
N VAL A 38 6.61 -2.14 -0.36
CA VAL A 38 7.76 -3.01 -0.11
C VAL A 38 8.13 -3.70 -1.40
N ALA A 39 9.35 -3.49 -1.89
CA ALA A 39 9.82 -4.07 -3.16
C ALA A 39 8.81 -3.89 -4.31
N GLY A 40 8.17 -2.73 -4.39
CA GLY A 40 7.16 -2.40 -5.39
C GLY A 40 5.75 -2.94 -5.15
N HIS A 41 5.46 -3.48 -3.96
CA HIS A 41 4.13 -3.97 -3.60
C HIS A 41 3.47 -3.08 -2.55
N GLY A 42 2.26 -2.62 -2.83
CA GLY A 42 1.45 -1.88 -1.86
C GLY A 42 0.89 -2.80 -0.77
N VAL A 43 1.11 -2.42 0.49
CA VAL A 43 0.61 -3.12 1.67
C VAL A 43 -0.01 -2.11 2.62
N ARG A 44 -1.16 -2.45 3.19
CA ARG A 44 -1.79 -1.64 4.21
C ARG A 44 -1.81 -2.38 5.55
N VAL A 45 -1.13 -1.82 6.54
CA VAL A 45 -1.10 -2.32 7.91
C VAL A 45 -2.09 -1.50 8.75
N ALA A 46 -3.27 -2.08 8.98
CA ALA A 46 -4.33 -1.55 9.83
C ALA A 46 -4.38 -2.36 11.15
N PRO A 47 -5.22 -1.99 12.15
CA PRO A 47 -5.40 -2.80 13.34
C PRO A 47 -5.80 -4.24 12.99
N GLY A 48 -5.09 -5.22 13.56
CA GLY A 48 -5.24 -6.62 13.21
C GLY A 48 -4.52 -7.06 11.93
N GLY A 49 -3.80 -6.15 11.28
CA GLY A 49 -2.93 -6.43 10.15
C GLY A 49 -1.45 -6.41 10.52
N GLY A 50 -0.64 -7.05 9.70
CA GLY A 50 0.81 -7.04 9.86
C GLY A 50 1.55 -7.30 8.56
N CYS A 51 2.86 -7.00 8.59
CA CYS A 51 3.75 -7.15 7.45
C CYS A 51 5.13 -7.58 7.93
N VAL A 52 5.79 -8.45 7.18
CA VAL A 52 7.21 -8.81 7.38
C VAL A 52 8.00 -8.32 6.19
N ILE A 53 8.96 -7.42 6.44
CA ILE A 53 9.87 -6.84 5.46
C ILE A 53 11.20 -7.57 5.55
N SER A 54 11.71 -8.08 4.42
CA SER A 54 12.97 -8.83 4.38
C SER A 54 14.19 -7.91 4.45
N PRO A 55 15.34 -8.43 4.88
CA PRO A 55 16.61 -7.73 4.76
C PRO A 55 16.88 -7.31 3.32
N GLY A 56 17.28 -6.06 3.12
CA GLY A 56 17.60 -5.49 1.81
C GLY A 56 16.41 -4.95 1.03
N ASP A 57 15.17 -5.29 1.39
CA ASP A 57 14.00 -4.74 0.73
C ASP A 57 13.85 -3.25 1.06
N ARG A 58 13.84 -2.44 -0.01
CA ARG A 58 13.50 -1.03 0.12
C ARG A 58 11.99 -0.92 0.36
N HIS A 59 11.63 -0.11 1.32
CA HIS A 59 10.23 0.17 1.60
C HIS A 59 9.99 1.65 1.86
N ASP A 60 8.88 2.11 1.31
CA ASP A 60 8.34 3.44 1.50
C ASP A 60 7.10 3.34 2.37
N PHE A 61 6.87 4.33 3.23
CA PHE A 61 5.75 4.32 4.17
C PHE A 61 5.15 5.71 4.39
N GLU A 62 3.84 5.75 4.60
CA GLU A 62 3.09 6.95 4.90
C GLU A 62 1.82 6.61 5.68
N SER A 63 1.40 7.51 6.57
CA SER A 63 0.13 7.38 7.29
C SER A 63 -0.61 8.71 7.31
N SER A 64 -1.56 8.90 6.40
CA SER A 64 -2.28 10.17 6.20
C SER A 64 -3.04 10.67 7.43
N ARG A 65 -3.45 9.77 8.32
CA ARG A 65 -4.20 10.08 9.55
C ARG A 65 -3.45 9.73 10.83
N GLY A 66 -2.20 9.31 10.69
CA GLY A 66 -1.42 8.77 11.79
C GLY A 66 -1.73 7.30 12.08
N SER A 67 -0.69 6.55 12.45
CA SER A 67 -0.82 5.16 12.90
C SER A 67 0.19 4.85 14.00
N VAL A 68 -0.13 3.80 14.75
CA VAL A 68 0.76 3.22 15.76
C VAL A 68 0.93 1.75 15.46
N CYS A 69 2.18 1.33 15.35
CA CYS A 69 2.56 -0.06 15.14
C CYS A 69 3.48 -0.55 16.25
N LEU A 70 3.31 -1.80 16.65
CA LEU A 70 4.38 -2.53 17.31
C LEU A 70 5.36 -2.98 16.22
N VAL A 71 6.63 -2.66 16.38
CA VAL A 71 7.67 -2.96 15.39
C VAL A 71 8.76 -3.79 16.05
N LEU A 72 9.07 -4.93 15.44
CA LEU A 72 10.18 -5.78 15.81
C LEU A 72 11.22 -5.74 14.70
N ASP A 73 12.44 -5.30 15.01
CA ASP A 73 13.62 -5.46 14.19
C ASP A 73 14.36 -6.72 14.66
N SER A 74 14.56 -7.72 13.79
CA SER A 74 15.10 -9.04 14.17
C SER A 74 16.00 -9.63 13.09
N ALA A 75 17.11 -10.22 13.50
CA ALA A 75 17.98 -11.02 12.62
C ALA A 75 17.64 -12.53 12.69
N HIS A 76 16.58 -12.93 13.39
CA HIS A 76 16.26 -14.34 13.57
C HIS A 76 15.81 -14.98 12.24
N PRO A 77 16.45 -16.09 11.81
CA PRO A 77 16.21 -16.69 10.48
C PRO A 77 14.79 -17.27 10.30
N GLY A 78 14.08 -17.54 11.40
CA GLY A 78 12.69 -17.99 11.35
C GLY A 78 11.75 -17.04 10.62
N TRP A 79 12.04 -15.74 10.61
CA TRP A 79 11.26 -14.74 9.88
C TRP A 79 11.34 -14.89 8.36
N ALA A 80 12.37 -15.57 7.82
CA ALA A 80 12.47 -15.84 6.38
C ALA A 80 11.28 -16.65 5.85
N GLN A 81 10.72 -17.54 6.66
CA GLN A 81 9.55 -18.34 6.28
C GLN A 81 8.27 -17.47 6.23
N CYS A 82 8.21 -16.44 7.04
CA CYS A 82 7.07 -15.51 7.09
C CYS A 82 7.16 -14.45 5.97
N ALA A 83 8.36 -14.01 5.63
CA ALA A 83 8.61 -13.00 4.59
C ALA A 83 8.29 -13.54 3.18
N SER A 84 8.56 -14.81 2.91
CA SER A 84 8.26 -15.46 1.63
C SER A 84 6.78 -15.80 1.44
N ALA A 85 6.00 -15.85 2.52
CA ALA A 85 4.62 -16.31 2.51
C ALA A 85 3.58 -15.22 2.22
N GLN A 86 3.96 -14.02 1.86
CA GLN A 86 3.11 -12.87 1.53
C GLN A 86 3.26 -11.70 2.50
N LEU A 87 3.21 -10.51 1.95
CA LEU A 87 2.89 -9.28 2.67
C LEU A 87 1.50 -9.47 3.32
N THR A 88 1.46 -10.00 4.53
CA THR A 88 0.24 -10.51 5.15
C THR A 88 -0.58 -9.34 5.67
N THR A 89 -1.82 -9.21 5.23
CA THR A 89 -2.73 -8.17 5.74
C THR A 89 -3.47 -8.58 7.01
N ALA A 90 -3.58 -9.87 7.31
CA ALA A 90 -4.24 -10.37 8.52
C ALA A 90 -3.23 -11.04 9.45
N LEU A 91 -3.25 -10.65 10.73
CA LEU A 91 -2.44 -11.30 11.76
C LEU A 91 -3.03 -12.67 12.13
N PRO A 92 -2.17 -13.63 12.51
CA PRO A 92 -2.63 -14.85 13.20
C PRO A 92 -3.44 -14.51 14.46
N THR A 93 -4.41 -15.35 14.79
CA THR A 93 -5.37 -15.11 15.88
C THR A 93 -4.71 -14.75 17.21
N ASP A 94 -3.59 -15.39 17.53
CA ASP A 94 -2.89 -15.20 18.81
C ASP A 94 -1.88 -14.01 18.76
N ALA A 95 -1.47 -13.58 17.59
CA ALA A 95 -0.48 -12.52 17.44
C ALA A 95 -1.03 -11.14 17.82
N LEU A 96 -2.30 -10.85 17.57
CA LEU A 96 -2.89 -9.54 17.89
C LEU A 96 -3.04 -9.30 19.40
N PRO A 97 -3.62 -10.20 20.22
CA PRO A 97 -3.65 -10.05 21.67
C PRO A 97 -2.25 -9.92 22.27
N LEU A 98 -1.29 -10.71 21.78
CA LEU A 98 0.10 -10.63 22.21
C LEU A 98 0.72 -9.27 21.85
N ALA A 99 0.47 -8.75 20.66
CA ALA A 99 0.96 -7.43 20.25
C ALA A 99 0.44 -6.31 21.16
N HIS A 100 -0.84 -6.35 21.52
CA HIS A 100 -1.43 -5.38 22.47
C HIS A 100 -0.84 -5.50 23.87
N TYR A 101 -0.64 -6.72 24.37
CA TYR A 101 0.03 -6.94 25.65
C TYR A 101 1.45 -6.40 25.65
N LEU A 102 2.26 -6.74 24.63
CA LEU A 102 3.64 -6.29 24.50
C LEU A 102 3.72 -4.77 24.38
N ALA A 103 2.82 -4.15 23.60
CA ALA A 103 2.75 -2.71 23.48
C ALA A 103 2.51 -2.03 24.84
N SER A 104 1.56 -2.52 25.62
CA SER A 104 1.30 -2.04 26.98
C SER A 104 2.48 -2.29 27.93
N ALA A 105 3.08 -3.46 27.84
CA ALA A 105 4.24 -3.83 28.69
C ALA A 105 5.48 -2.97 28.39
N LEU A 106 5.74 -2.65 27.13
CA LEU A 106 6.81 -1.73 26.72
C LEU A 106 6.59 -0.32 27.28
N GLN A 107 5.35 0.20 27.20
CA GLN A 107 5.01 1.50 27.76
C GLN A 107 5.21 1.55 29.29
N GLN A 108 5.06 0.42 29.96
CA GLN A 108 5.27 0.27 31.39
C GLN A 108 6.73 -0.09 31.76
N GLY A 109 7.64 -0.17 30.78
CA GLY A 109 9.05 -0.48 31.00
C GLY A 109 9.31 -1.91 31.52
N ARG A 110 8.42 -2.89 31.19
CA ARG A 110 8.57 -4.27 31.67
C ARG A 110 9.70 -4.99 30.93
N PRO A 111 10.80 -5.38 31.60
CA PRO A 111 12.01 -5.89 30.94
C PRO A 111 11.79 -7.25 30.27
N LEU A 112 10.97 -8.13 30.85
CA LEU A 112 10.71 -9.46 30.29
C LEU A 112 9.97 -9.37 28.95
N ALA A 113 9.07 -8.40 28.77
CA ALA A 113 8.39 -8.18 27.50
C ALA A 113 9.39 -7.75 26.40
N GLN A 114 10.38 -6.97 26.74
CA GLN A 114 11.42 -6.56 25.81
C GLN A 114 12.36 -7.71 25.43
N THR A 115 12.74 -8.54 26.40
CA THR A 115 13.68 -9.65 26.21
C THR A 115 13.04 -10.86 25.52
N HIS A 116 11.80 -11.23 25.87
CA HIS A 116 11.17 -12.44 25.40
C HIS A 116 10.04 -12.20 24.40
N GLY A 117 9.56 -10.97 24.28
CA GLY A 117 8.52 -10.58 23.33
C GLY A 117 8.84 -10.97 21.87
N PRO A 118 10.07 -10.74 21.37
CA PRO A 118 10.46 -11.16 20.03
C PRO A 118 10.24 -12.64 19.74
N ALA A 119 10.67 -13.52 20.64
CA ALA A 119 10.51 -14.97 20.48
C ALA A 119 9.03 -15.40 20.51
N LEU A 120 8.25 -14.83 21.43
CA LEU A 120 6.81 -15.12 21.53
C LEU A 120 6.04 -14.63 20.29
N LEU A 121 6.42 -13.47 19.71
CA LEU A 121 5.83 -12.99 18.47
C LEU A 121 6.14 -13.91 17.29
N LEU A 122 7.38 -14.40 17.19
CA LEU A 122 7.75 -15.35 16.14
C LEU A 122 6.95 -16.65 16.27
N GLU A 123 6.83 -17.20 17.49
CA GLU A 123 6.05 -18.39 17.76
C GLU A 123 4.57 -18.21 17.37
N ALA A 124 3.94 -17.12 17.82
CA ALA A 124 2.55 -16.81 17.51
C ALA A 124 2.33 -16.60 16.00
N TRP A 125 3.32 -16.00 15.32
CA TRP A 125 3.24 -15.80 13.86
C TRP A 125 3.35 -17.11 13.10
N LEU A 126 4.31 -17.97 13.45
CA LEU A 126 4.51 -19.28 12.82
C LEU A 126 3.33 -20.24 13.09
N ALA A 127 2.77 -20.23 14.30
CA ALA A 127 1.60 -21.05 14.63
C ALA A 127 0.38 -20.74 13.75
N GLY A 128 0.17 -19.46 13.40
CA GLY A 128 -0.88 -19.05 12.48
C GLY A 128 -0.53 -19.20 10.99
N SER A 129 0.75 -19.41 10.68
CA SER A 129 1.23 -19.64 9.31
C SER A 129 1.31 -21.13 8.93
N ALA A 130 0.91 -22.05 9.82
CA ALA A 130 0.77 -23.47 9.52
C ALA A 130 -0.16 -23.64 8.30
N PRO A 131 0.15 -24.53 7.34
CA PRO A 131 -0.55 -24.61 6.08
C PRO A 131 -1.99 -25.08 6.30
N HIS A 132 -2.88 -24.14 6.52
CA HIS A 132 -4.24 -24.35 6.08
C HIS A 132 -4.16 -24.50 4.56
N THR A 133 -4.49 -25.67 4.07
CA THR A 133 -4.60 -26.03 2.65
C THR A 133 -5.51 -25.03 1.93
N SER A 134 -5.02 -23.87 1.64
CA SER A 134 -5.62 -22.89 0.76
C SER A 134 -4.71 -22.71 -0.43
N LEU A 135 -5.20 -23.25 -1.53
CA LEU A 135 -4.75 -23.15 -2.90
C LEU A 135 -3.72 -22.03 -3.15
N HIS A 136 -2.55 -22.44 -3.60
CA HIS A 136 -1.49 -21.63 -4.18
C HIS A 136 -2.03 -20.40 -4.92
N ARG A 137 -1.94 -19.25 -4.28
CA ARG A 137 -1.83 -18.00 -5.02
C ARG A 137 -0.35 -17.65 -5.04
N SER A 138 0.30 -18.01 -6.14
CA SER A 138 1.66 -17.59 -6.43
C SER A 138 1.79 -16.09 -6.15
N THR A 139 2.81 -15.71 -5.38
CA THR A 139 3.30 -14.34 -5.24
C THR A 139 3.87 -13.87 -6.58
N ARG A 140 3.00 -13.69 -7.56
CA ARG A 140 3.30 -12.79 -8.66
C ARG A 140 3.34 -11.41 -8.03
N GLN A 141 4.49 -10.79 -8.14
CA GLN A 141 4.66 -9.35 -8.02
C GLN A 141 3.36 -8.67 -8.45
N ARG A 142 2.58 -8.14 -7.52
CA ARG A 142 1.36 -7.41 -7.88
C ARG A 142 1.82 -6.09 -8.51
N THR A 143 2.18 -6.18 -9.78
CA THR A 143 2.13 -5.03 -10.66
C THR A 143 0.75 -4.39 -10.49
N ILE A 144 0.70 -3.07 -10.47
CA ILE A 144 -0.59 -2.39 -10.55
C ILE A 144 -1.34 -2.94 -11.75
N ASP A 145 -2.53 -3.50 -11.55
CA ASP A 145 -3.41 -3.89 -12.66
C ASP A 145 -3.96 -2.60 -13.29
N TRP A 146 -3.15 -1.98 -14.15
CA TRP A 146 -3.49 -0.75 -14.85
C TRP A 146 -4.80 -0.86 -15.64
N PRO A 147 -5.08 -1.97 -16.35
CA PRO A 147 -6.37 -2.20 -16.98
C PRO A 147 -7.55 -2.21 -15.99
N ALA A 148 -7.41 -2.85 -14.82
CA ALA A 148 -8.46 -2.85 -13.81
C ALA A 148 -8.66 -1.45 -13.21
N LEU A 149 -7.58 -0.73 -12.91
CA LEU A 149 -7.63 0.65 -12.42
C LEU A 149 -8.29 1.58 -13.43
N GLN A 150 -7.97 1.41 -14.72
CA GLN A 150 -8.61 2.18 -15.80
C GLN A 150 -10.11 1.91 -15.89
N ARG A 151 -10.53 0.65 -15.88
CA ARG A 151 -11.96 0.28 -15.86
C ARG A 151 -12.68 0.90 -14.67
N TRP A 152 -12.08 0.80 -13.48
CA TRP A 152 -12.64 1.42 -12.27
C TRP A 152 -12.75 2.94 -12.41
N ALA A 153 -11.70 3.63 -12.86
CA ALA A 153 -11.70 5.07 -13.08
C ALA A 153 -12.78 5.48 -14.09
N THR A 154 -12.97 4.72 -15.16
CA THR A 154 -14.00 4.97 -16.18
C THR A 154 -15.40 5.01 -15.58
N LEU A 155 -15.73 4.17 -14.64
CA LEU A 155 -17.01 4.14 -13.94
C LEU A 155 -17.21 5.32 -12.96
N GLN A 156 -16.12 5.99 -12.57
CA GLN A 156 -16.16 7.07 -11.58
C GLN A 156 -16.05 8.49 -12.17
N TRP A 157 -16.02 8.66 -13.50
CA TRP A 157 -15.75 9.98 -14.14
C TRP A 157 -16.86 11.00 -13.92
N HIS A 158 -18.01 10.59 -13.43
CA HIS A 158 -19.09 11.48 -13.01
C HIS A 158 -18.73 12.32 -11.75
N ARG A 159 -17.64 11.97 -11.06
CA ARG A 159 -17.09 12.70 -9.90
C ARG A 159 -15.67 13.19 -10.17
N GLU A 160 -15.21 14.14 -9.38
CA GLU A 160 -13.81 14.57 -9.43
C GLU A 160 -12.92 13.49 -8.82
N LEU A 161 -12.14 12.81 -9.67
CA LEU A 161 -11.10 11.88 -9.25
C LEU A 161 -9.79 12.63 -9.05
N ASN A 162 -9.10 12.32 -7.95
CA ASN A 162 -7.77 12.81 -7.62
C ASN A 162 -6.77 11.64 -7.46
N VAL A 163 -5.49 11.97 -7.24
CA VAL A 163 -4.42 10.97 -7.08
C VAL A 163 -4.65 10.07 -5.87
N ALA A 164 -5.23 10.61 -4.79
CA ALA A 164 -5.51 9.82 -3.59
C ALA A 164 -6.59 8.76 -3.82
N ASP A 165 -7.60 9.05 -4.65
CA ASP A 165 -8.63 8.07 -5.02
C ASP A 165 -8.03 6.89 -5.79
N LEU A 166 -7.14 7.18 -6.75
CA LEU A 166 -6.45 6.16 -7.55
C LEU A 166 -5.51 5.30 -6.68
N ALA A 167 -4.74 5.96 -5.82
CA ALA A 167 -3.82 5.31 -4.89
C ALA A 167 -4.57 4.37 -3.94
N ALA A 168 -5.68 4.82 -3.35
CA ALA A 168 -6.50 4.01 -2.46
C ALA A 168 -7.04 2.74 -3.14
N GLN A 169 -7.36 2.82 -4.44
CA GLN A 169 -7.87 1.67 -5.21
C GLN A 169 -6.84 0.56 -5.37
N VAL A 170 -5.56 0.89 -5.35
CA VAL A 170 -4.45 -0.07 -5.47
C VAL A 170 -3.68 -0.25 -4.16
N HIS A 171 -4.23 0.26 -3.06
CA HIS A 171 -3.66 0.17 -1.71
C HIS A 171 -2.26 0.81 -1.56
N LEU A 172 -2.04 1.91 -2.27
CA LEU A 172 -0.84 2.74 -2.18
C LEU A 172 -1.14 4.10 -1.55
N SER A 173 -0.12 4.74 -0.99
CA SER A 173 -0.20 6.17 -0.68
C SER A 173 -0.18 7.00 -1.98
N PRO A 174 -0.64 8.27 -1.95
CA PRO A 174 -0.58 9.14 -3.12
C PRO A 174 0.83 9.34 -3.68
N SER A 175 1.85 9.41 -2.80
CA SER A 175 3.26 9.54 -3.19
C SER A 175 3.79 8.28 -3.86
N GLN A 176 3.52 7.11 -3.28
CA GLN A 176 3.86 5.80 -3.83
C GLN A 176 3.21 5.60 -5.21
N PHE A 177 1.90 5.87 -5.31
CA PHE A 177 1.20 5.77 -6.59
C PHE A 177 1.79 6.71 -7.65
N ALA A 178 2.14 7.95 -7.27
CA ALA A 178 2.76 8.90 -8.20
C ALA A 178 4.14 8.42 -8.71
N THR A 179 4.93 7.78 -7.85
CA THR A 179 6.21 7.17 -8.22
C THR A 179 6.01 6.00 -9.16
N ARG A 180 5.13 5.04 -8.81
CA ARG A 180 4.81 3.89 -9.65
C ARG A 180 4.24 4.29 -11.01
N CYS A 181 3.42 5.33 -11.05
CA CYS A 181 2.87 5.84 -12.31
C CYS A 181 3.98 6.33 -13.26
N ARG A 182 5.03 7.00 -12.73
CA ARG A 182 6.18 7.39 -13.56
C ARG A 182 6.99 6.18 -14.01
N GLU A 183 7.21 5.21 -13.15
CA GLU A 183 7.98 4.00 -13.45
C GLU A 183 7.27 3.10 -14.47
N ASP A 184 5.99 2.80 -14.25
CA ASP A 184 5.25 1.83 -15.04
C ASP A 184 4.64 2.45 -16.33
N GLN A 185 4.22 3.74 -16.27
CA GLN A 185 3.51 4.41 -17.35
C GLN A 185 4.34 5.52 -18.03
N GLY A 186 5.55 5.82 -17.52
CA GLY A 186 6.41 6.87 -18.04
C GLY A 186 5.88 8.30 -17.82
N MET A 187 4.81 8.48 -17.02
CA MET A 187 4.17 9.79 -16.83
C MET A 187 3.65 9.97 -15.42
N GLY A 188 3.40 11.21 -15.00
CA GLY A 188 2.81 11.49 -13.69
C GLY A 188 1.34 11.09 -13.61
N ALA A 189 0.87 10.76 -12.40
CA ALA A 189 -0.48 10.25 -12.14
C ALA A 189 -1.62 11.13 -12.69
N MET A 190 -1.50 12.46 -12.60
CA MET A 190 -2.49 13.38 -13.18
C MET A 190 -2.44 13.44 -14.71
N ALA A 191 -1.26 13.22 -15.30
CA ALA A 191 -1.12 13.13 -16.76
C ALA A 191 -1.76 11.84 -17.28
N TRP A 192 -1.50 10.71 -16.57
CA TRP A 192 -2.15 9.43 -16.85
C TRP A 192 -3.68 9.55 -16.77
N LEU A 193 -4.22 10.09 -15.69
CA LEU A 193 -5.67 10.26 -15.52
C LEU A 193 -6.29 11.13 -16.62
N ARG A 194 -5.63 12.23 -17.00
CA ARG A 194 -6.07 13.07 -18.12
C ARG A 194 -6.05 12.33 -19.45
N GLY A 195 -5.00 11.53 -19.70
CA GLY A 195 -4.89 10.69 -20.89
C GLY A 195 -6.05 9.70 -21.00
N GLN A 196 -6.41 9.04 -19.91
CA GLN A 196 -7.55 8.12 -19.88
C GLN A 196 -8.88 8.82 -20.18
N ARG A 197 -9.12 10.00 -19.58
CA ARG A 197 -10.31 10.81 -19.86
C ARG A 197 -10.40 11.23 -21.34
N LEU A 198 -9.28 11.64 -21.93
CA LEU A 198 -9.24 12.03 -23.35
C LEU A 198 -9.46 10.83 -24.27
N ALA A 199 -8.87 9.67 -23.98
CA ALA A 199 -9.10 8.44 -24.74
C ALA A 199 -10.60 8.07 -24.76
N GLN A 200 -11.24 8.09 -23.59
CA GLN A 200 -12.67 7.85 -23.51
C GLN A 200 -13.50 8.89 -24.25
N ALA A 201 -13.10 10.18 -24.15
CA ALA A 201 -13.80 11.25 -24.86
C ALA A 201 -13.74 11.05 -26.38
N ARG A 202 -12.59 10.64 -26.92
CA ARG A 202 -12.42 10.32 -28.34
C ARG A 202 -13.34 9.17 -28.77
N LEU A 203 -13.40 8.09 -27.99
CA LEU A 203 -14.30 6.96 -28.26
C LEU A 203 -15.77 7.41 -28.33
N LEU A 204 -16.24 8.16 -27.33
CA LEU A 204 -17.62 8.65 -27.29
C LEU A 204 -17.90 9.64 -28.43
N ARG A 205 -16.95 10.49 -28.81
CA ARG A 205 -17.09 11.38 -29.98
C ARG A 205 -17.19 10.58 -31.27
N GLY A 206 -16.44 9.50 -31.42
CA GLY A 206 -16.51 8.57 -32.56
C GLY A 206 -17.89 7.91 -32.76
N THR A 207 -18.68 7.78 -31.70
CA THR A 207 -20.08 7.31 -31.78
C THR A 207 -21.10 8.39 -32.19
N GLY A 208 -20.63 9.62 -32.47
CA GLY A 208 -21.51 10.74 -32.84
C GLY A 208 -22.14 11.46 -31.63
N MET A 209 -21.73 11.14 -30.41
CA MET A 209 -22.28 11.76 -29.20
C MET A 209 -21.95 13.28 -29.15
N ALA A 210 -22.92 14.08 -28.72
CA ALA A 210 -22.78 15.53 -28.61
C ALA A 210 -21.66 15.91 -27.61
N VAL A 211 -20.88 16.96 -27.93
CA VAL A 211 -19.72 17.40 -27.13
C VAL A 211 -20.10 17.68 -25.67
N ALA A 212 -21.29 18.28 -25.44
CA ALA A 212 -21.78 18.57 -24.11
C ALA A 212 -21.98 17.30 -23.26
N GLU A 213 -22.55 16.25 -23.87
CA GLU A 213 -22.77 14.98 -23.20
C GLU A 213 -21.45 14.23 -22.96
N VAL A 214 -20.52 14.28 -23.92
CA VAL A 214 -19.17 13.71 -23.75
C VAL A 214 -18.43 14.40 -22.59
N ALA A 215 -18.46 15.75 -22.53
CA ALA A 215 -17.84 16.50 -21.47
C ALA A 215 -18.37 16.05 -20.08
N ARG A 216 -19.70 15.94 -19.96
CA ARG A 216 -20.35 15.47 -18.73
C ARG A 216 -19.93 14.05 -18.36
N ARG A 217 -19.93 13.12 -19.31
CA ARG A 217 -19.58 11.71 -19.07
C ARG A 217 -18.10 11.48 -18.79
N THR A 218 -17.22 12.38 -19.20
CA THR A 218 -15.77 12.26 -19.02
C THR A 218 -15.22 13.19 -17.94
N GLY A 219 -16.11 13.85 -17.17
CA GLY A 219 -15.74 14.67 -16.02
C GLY A 219 -15.07 15.99 -16.39
N TYR A 220 -15.35 16.52 -17.59
CA TYR A 220 -14.94 17.89 -17.96
C TYR A 220 -16.00 18.89 -17.51
N ARG A 221 -15.55 20.02 -16.96
CA ARG A 221 -16.43 21.07 -16.43
C ARG A 221 -17.30 21.75 -17.50
N SER A 222 -16.85 21.72 -18.77
CA SER A 222 -17.58 22.31 -19.88
C SER A 222 -17.19 21.69 -21.23
N PRO A 223 -18.03 21.81 -22.26
CA PRO A 223 -17.69 21.45 -23.64
C PRO A 223 -16.43 22.14 -24.16
N SER A 224 -16.25 23.41 -23.82
CA SER A 224 -15.09 24.19 -24.22
C SER A 224 -13.79 23.66 -23.58
N ALA A 225 -13.84 23.26 -22.32
CA ALA A 225 -12.70 22.67 -21.62
C ALA A 225 -12.28 21.32 -22.27
N LEU A 226 -13.26 20.49 -22.65
CA LEU A 226 -13.01 19.25 -23.37
C LEU A 226 -12.38 19.53 -24.76
N THR A 227 -12.96 20.45 -25.52
CA THR A 227 -12.46 20.79 -26.88
C THR A 227 -11.02 21.32 -26.80
N ALA A 228 -10.73 22.20 -25.84
CA ALA A 228 -9.36 22.70 -25.62
C ALA A 228 -8.38 21.60 -25.20
N ALA A 229 -8.84 20.60 -24.43
CA ALA A 229 -8.00 19.48 -24.02
C ALA A 229 -7.73 18.52 -25.19
N LEU A 230 -8.71 18.26 -26.05
CA LEU A 230 -8.56 17.43 -27.26
C LEU A 230 -7.55 18.07 -28.24
N ARG A 231 -7.68 19.36 -28.52
CA ARG A 231 -6.74 20.08 -29.41
C ARG A 231 -5.30 20.01 -28.91
N ARG A 232 -5.06 20.31 -27.63
CA ARG A 232 -3.70 20.23 -27.04
C ARG A 232 -3.10 18.82 -27.09
N ALA A 233 -3.90 17.79 -27.14
CA ALA A 233 -3.42 16.41 -27.23
C ALA A 233 -3.24 15.91 -28.66
N GLU A 234 -3.60 16.71 -29.67
CA GLU A 234 -3.33 16.50 -31.11
C GLU A 234 -2.03 17.17 -31.52
N ASP A 235 -1.61 18.22 -30.78
CA ASP A 235 -0.40 19.02 -31.08
C ASP A 235 0.88 18.39 -30.45
N HIS A 236 0.79 17.24 -29.78
CA HIS A 236 1.89 16.53 -29.11
C HIS A 236 1.98 15.09 -29.59
#